data_285c3c9ef50f27606bf8203d026cf92b
#
_entry.id   285c3c9ef50f27606bf8203d026cf92b
#
_cell.length_a   1.000
_cell.length_b   1.000
_cell.length_c   1.000
_cell.angle_alpha   90.00
_cell.angle_beta   90.00
_cell.angle_gamma   90.00
#
_symmetry.space_group_name_H-M   'P 1'
#
loop_
_entity.id
_entity.type
_entity.pdbx_description
1 polymer ?
#
loop_
_entity_poly.entity_id
_entity_poly.type
_entity_poly.pdbx_seq_one_letter_code
_entity_poly.pdbx_strand_id
1 'polypeptide(L)'
;MDTDEELRIDAPHRELLDQVLDKWSLGVLNELCECPCRFNELRRAIPQVTQKSLTATLRRLERNGVVEREVVSTRPVAVVYRITPLGKTLRHPVDVLLAWAAQSMPAIERARAAFDGREEAHL
;
A
#
# COMPACT_ATOMS: atom_id res chain seq x y z
N MET A 1 4.01 9.11 31.10
CA MET A 1 4.05 9.50 29.70
C MET A 1 2.64 9.50 29.14
N ASP A 2 2.32 10.54 28.41
CA ASP A 2 0.97 10.70 27.90
C ASP A 2 0.80 9.89 26.62
N THR A 3 -0.05 8.86 26.66
CA THR A 3 -0.32 7.99 25.52
C THR A 3 -0.92 8.76 24.34
N ASP A 4 -1.65 9.83 24.61
CA ASP A 4 -2.27 10.64 23.56
C ASP A 4 -1.24 11.35 22.68
N GLU A 5 -0.10 11.73 23.25
CA GLU A 5 0.98 12.32 22.47
C GLU A 5 1.61 11.32 21.51
N GLU A 6 1.71 10.06 21.94
CA GLU A 6 2.26 8.99 21.10
C GLU A 6 1.38 8.67 19.91
N LEU A 7 0.08 8.91 20.05
CA LEU A 7 -0.89 8.60 18.99
C LEU A 7 -1.10 9.76 18.02
N ARG A 8 -0.44 10.88 18.21
CA ARG A 8 -0.54 12.01 17.28
C ARG A 8 0.12 11.68 15.95
N ILE A 9 -0.55 12.10 14.90
CA ILE A 9 0.01 11.99 13.55
C ILE A 9 0.70 13.32 13.23
N ASP A 10 2.01 13.34 13.34
CA ASP A 10 2.82 14.48 12.93
C ASP A 10 2.98 14.51 11.43
N ALA A 11 3.37 15.67 10.87
CA ALA A 11 3.51 15.83 9.42
C ALA A 11 4.43 14.79 8.78
N PRO A 12 5.63 14.48 9.34
CA PRO A 12 6.48 13.43 8.74
C PRO A 12 5.83 12.04 8.77
N HIS A 13 5.12 11.72 9.83
CA HIS A 13 4.43 10.42 9.93
C HIS A 13 3.28 10.33 8.94
N ARG A 14 2.53 11.41 8.75
CA ARG A 14 1.45 11.46 7.78
C ARG A 14 1.96 11.26 6.37
N GLU A 15 3.04 11.93 6.01
CA GLU A 15 3.66 11.77 4.70
C GLU A 15 4.07 10.33 4.46
N LEU A 16 4.74 9.70 5.44
CA LEU A 16 5.15 8.31 5.33
C LEU A 16 3.94 7.39 5.13
N LEU A 17 2.89 7.55 5.93
CA LEU A 17 1.69 6.72 5.84
C LEU A 17 1.02 6.88 4.48
N ASP A 18 0.94 8.10 3.95
CA ASP A 18 0.38 8.35 2.63
C ASP A 18 1.16 7.60 1.54
N GLN A 19 2.47 7.46 1.71
CA GLN A 19 3.33 6.82 0.71
C GLN A 19 3.34 5.31 0.79
N VAL A 20 3.10 4.72 1.96
CA VAL A 20 3.14 3.26 2.14
C VAL A 20 1.76 2.62 2.18
N LEU A 21 0.70 3.40 2.41
CA LEU A 21 -0.66 2.87 2.54
C LEU A 21 -1.55 3.20 1.35
N ASP A 22 -1.05 3.85 0.30
CA ASP A 22 -1.88 4.05 -0.89
C ASP A 22 -2.13 2.71 -1.60
N LYS A 23 -3.14 2.68 -2.46
CA LYS A 23 -3.60 1.43 -3.06
C LYS A 23 -2.52 0.72 -3.90
N TRP A 24 -1.67 1.48 -4.60
CA TRP A 24 -0.62 0.86 -5.40
C TRP A 24 0.51 0.33 -4.53
N SER A 25 0.88 1.07 -3.47
CA SER A 25 1.90 0.64 -2.52
C SER A 25 1.51 -0.65 -1.81
N LEU A 26 0.26 -0.75 -1.35
CA LEU A 26 -0.25 -1.96 -0.71
C LEU A 26 -0.23 -3.15 -1.67
N GLY A 27 -0.62 -2.92 -2.93
CA GLY A 27 -0.57 -3.96 -3.96
C GLY A 27 0.84 -4.47 -4.21
N VAL A 28 1.80 -3.56 -4.34
CA VAL A 28 3.21 -3.93 -4.54
C VAL A 28 3.75 -4.69 -3.35
N LEU A 29 3.54 -4.19 -2.13
CA LEU A 29 4.05 -4.83 -0.93
C LEU A 29 3.45 -6.22 -0.75
N ASN A 30 2.18 -6.39 -1.06
CA ASN A 30 1.53 -7.70 -0.99
C ASN A 30 2.17 -8.70 -1.95
N GLU A 31 2.43 -8.29 -3.19
CA GLU A 31 3.07 -9.17 -4.18
C GLU A 31 4.50 -9.52 -3.76
N LEU A 32 5.27 -8.54 -3.28
CA LEU A 32 6.65 -8.76 -2.88
C LEU A 32 6.79 -9.56 -1.59
N CYS A 33 5.75 -9.64 -0.76
CA CYS A 33 5.74 -10.53 0.40
C CYS A 33 5.80 -12.00 -0.01
N GLU A 34 5.26 -12.34 -1.17
CA GLU A 34 5.26 -13.72 -1.68
C GLU A 34 6.61 -14.09 -2.28
N CYS A 35 7.15 -13.24 -3.14
CA CYS A 35 8.45 -13.48 -3.78
C CYS A 35 8.96 -12.20 -4.43
N PRO A 36 10.28 -12.13 -4.69
CA PRO A 36 10.83 -11.04 -5.51
C PRO A 36 10.19 -11.04 -6.89
N CYS A 37 9.98 -9.85 -7.44
CA CYS A 37 9.29 -9.68 -8.71
C CYS A 37 10.04 -8.73 -9.64
N ARG A 38 9.91 -8.97 -10.94
CA ARG A 38 10.29 -8.03 -11.97
C ARG A 38 9.18 -7.02 -12.20
N PHE A 39 9.52 -5.90 -12.82
CA PHE A 39 8.57 -4.83 -13.08
C PHE A 39 7.31 -5.34 -13.80
N ASN A 40 7.49 -6.08 -14.88
CA ASN A 40 6.35 -6.56 -15.67
C ASN A 40 5.51 -7.59 -14.92
N GLU A 41 6.12 -8.36 -14.02
CA GLU A 41 5.36 -9.27 -13.16
C GLU A 41 4.45 -8.51 -12.21
N LEU A 42 4.98 -7.45 -11.59
CA LEU A 42 4.19 -6.58 -10.73
C LEU A 42 3.05 -5.92 -11.51
N ARG A 43 3.36 -5.44 -12.71
CA ARG A 43 2.35 -4.78 -13.55
C ARG A 43 1.20 -5.72 -13.91
N ARG A 44 1.51 -6.98 -14.23
CA ARG A 44 0.48 -7.97 -14.51
C ARG A 44 -0.33 -8.37 -13.28
N ALA A 45 0.33 -8.39 -12.11
CA ALA A 45 -0.31 -8.81 -10.86
C ALA A 45 -1.22 -7.73 -10.27
N ILE A 46 -0.99 -6.46 -10.58
CA ILE A 46 -1.75 -5.34 -10.02
C ILE A 46 -2.66 -4.76 -11.10
N PRO A 47 -3.95 -5.10 -11.07
CA PRO A 47 -4.88 -4.63 -12.11
C PRO A 47 -4.94 -3.11 -12.19
N GLN A 48 -5.01 -2.60 -13.43
CA GLN A 48 -5.20 -1.19 -13.73
C GLN A 48 -4.05 -0.27 -13.36
N VAL A 49 -2.94 -0.77 -12.81
CA VAL A 49 -1.78 0.06 -12.57
C VAL A 49 -1.13 0.42 -13.91
N THR A 50 -0.84 1.71 -14.10
CA THR A 50 -0.11 2.17 -15.27
C THR A 50 1.39 2.01 -15.04
N GLN A 51 2.16 1.97 -16.13
CA GLN A 51 3.61 1.96 -16.03
C GLN A 51 4.13 3.15 -15.24
N LYS A 52 3.57 4.33 -15.48
CA LYS A 52 3.95 5.56 -14.78
C LYS A 52 3.66 5.47 -13.28
N SER A 53 2.47 5.01 -12.92
CA SER A 53 2.08 4.87 -11.51
C SER A 53 2.93 3.83 -10.79
N LEU A 54 3.19 2.69 -11.44
CA LEU A 54 4.02 1.65 -10.83
C LEU A 54 5.46 2.12 -10.65
N THR A 55 6.03 2.80 -11.65
CA THR A 55 7.38 3.36 -11.55
C THR A 55 7.48 4.33 -10.36
N ALA A 56 6.52 5.25 -10.26
CA ALA A 56 6.51 6.23 -9.17
C ALA A 56 6.34 5.56 -7.81
N THR A 57 5.48 4.56 -7.71
CA THR A 57 5.25 3.81 -6.48
C THR A 57 6.51 3.08 -6.04
N LEU A 58 7.15 2.36 -6.95
CA LEU A 58 8.39 1.63 -6.63
C LEU A 58 9.50 2.55 -6.16
N ARG A 59 9.63 3.73 -6.78
CA ARG A 59 10.63 4.71 -6.36
C ARG A 59 10.37 5.24 -4.96
N ARG A 60 9.11 5.51 -4.62
CA ARG A 60 8.75 5.96 -3.26
C ARG A 60 9.03 4.87 -2.23
N LEU A 61 8.68 3.64 -2.52
CA LEU A 61 8.90 2.52 -1.60
C LEU A 61 10.39 2.24 -1.42
N GLU A 62 11.17 2.35 -2.50
CA GLU A 62 12.62 2.22 -2.43
C GLU A 62 13.24 3.34 -1.59
N ARG A 63 12.80 4.59 -1.81
CA ARG A 63 13.28 5.74 -1.05
C ARG A 63 13.00 5.59 0.45
N ASN A 64 11.88 5.00 0.81
CA ASN A 64 11.51 4.77 2.20
C ASN A 64 12.15 3.50 2.80
N GLY A 65 12.92 2.77 2.01
CA GLY A 65 13.65 1.61 2.51
C GLY A 65 12.81 0.36 2.72
N VAL A 66 11.54 0.35 2.26
CA VAL A 66 10.67 -0.82 2.41
C VAL A 66 10.74 -1.79 1.24
N VAL A 67 11.29 -1.33 0.11
CA VAL A 67 11.57 -2.13 -1.07
C VAL A 67 12.99 -1.84 -1.52
N GLU A 68 13.69 -2.85 -2.02
CA GLU A 68 14.98 -2.67 -2.67
C GLU A 68 14.91 -3.09 -4.12
N ARG A 69 15.75 -2.45 -4.91
CA ARG A 69 15.90 -2.70 -6.33
C ARG A 69 17.27 -3.33 -6.56
N GLU A 70 17.30 -4.50 -7.17
CA GLU A 70 18.53 -5.25 -7.39
C GLU A 70 18.73 -5.52 -8.88
N VAL A 71 19.89 -5.17 -9.41
CA VAL A 71 20.27 -5.54 -10.76
C VAL A 71 20.86 -6.95 -10.72
N VAL A 72 20.14 -7.92 -11.28
CA VAL A 72 20.54 -9.33 -11.22
C VAL A 72 21.28 -9.80 -12.48
N SER A 73 21.26 -8.97 -13.54
CA SER A 73 22.00 -9.23 -14.77
C SER A 73 22.25 -7.91 -15.48
N THR A 74 23.40 -7.82 -16.17
CA THR A 74 23.75 -6.64 -16.97
C THR A 74 23.67 -6.89 -18.48
N ARG A 75 23.49 -8.15 -18.90
CA ARG A 75 23.43 -8.53 -20.33
C ARG A 75 22.42 -9.65 -20.57
N PRO A 76 21.14 -9.33 -20.85
CA PRO A 76 20.53 -8.00 -20.81
C PRO A 76 20.35 -7.50 -19.38
N VAL A 77 20.10 -6.20 -19.23
CA VAL A 77 19.80 -5.63 -17.92
C VAL A 77 18.52 -6.25 -17.39
N ALA A 78 18.60 -6.83 -16.21
CA ALA A 78 17.45 -7.40 -15.53
C ALA A 78 17.44 -6.90 -14.08
N VAL A 79 16.30 -6.41 -13.64
CA VAL A 79 16.10 -5.84 -12.32
C VAL A 79 15.00 -6.60 -11.59
N VAL A 80 15.25 -6.88 -10.33
CA VAL A 80 14.28 -7.53 -9.45
C VAL A 80 14.02 -6.62 -8.26
N TYR A 81 12.77 -6.52 -7.85
CA TYR A 81 12.34 -5.79 -6.66
C TYR A 81 12.08 -6.78 -5.53
N ARG A 82 12.52 -6.43 -4.32
CA ARG A 82 12.37 -7.26 -3.13
C ARG A 82 11.82 -6.43 -1.99
N ILE A 83 11.00 -7.04 -1.14
CA ILE A 83 10.64 -6.40 0.12
C ILE A 83 11.85 -6.51 1.07
N THR A 84 12.13 -5.44 1.80
CA THR A 84 13.22 -5.42 2.79
C THR A 84 12.72 -5.95 4.14
N PRO A 85 13.64 -6.26 5.08
CA PRO A 85 13.20 -6.56 6.45
C PRO A 85 12.33 -5.46 7.06
N LEU A 86 12.67 -4.19 6.80
CA LEU A 86 11.85 -3.06 7.25
C LEU A 86 10.45 -3.12 6.62
N GLY A 87 10.39 -3.39 5.31
CA GLY A 87 9.10 -3.51 4.61
C GLY A 87 8.24 -4.63 5.18
N LYS A 88 8.85 -5.74 5.59
CA LYS A 88 8.13 -6.86 6.20
C LYS A 88 7.46 -6.48 7.51
N THR A 89 7.96 -5.48 8.21
CA THR A 89 7.34 -5.03 9.46
C THR A 89 5.98 -4.39 9.24
N LEU A 90 5.65 -3.97 8.01
CA LEU A 90 4.34 -3.43 7.67
C LEU A 90 3.27 -4.52 7.53
N ARG A 91 3.65 -5.78 7.35
CA ARG A 91 2.67 -6.85 7.09
C ARG A 91 1.62 -6.95 8.19
N HIS A 92 2.03 -6.99 9.45
CA HIS A 92 1.09 -7.14 10.55
C HIS A 92 0.09 -5.98 10.65
N PRO A 93 0.52 -4.69 10.69
CA PRO A 93 -0.45 -3.60 10.73
C PRO A 93 -1.37 -3.54 9.50
N VAL A 94 -0.86 -3.88 8.31
CA VAL A 94 -1.69 -3.93 7.11
C VAL A 94 -2.73 -5.05 7.21
N ASP A 95 -2.33 -6.23 7.68
CA ASP A 95 -3.25 -7.35 7.86
C ASP A 95 -4.35 -7.00 8.87
N VAL A 96 -4.01 -6.29 9.95
CA VAL A 96 -5.00 -5.82 10.94
C VAL A 96 -5.99 -4.86 10.31
N LEU A 97 -5.52 -3.92 9.48
CA LEU A 97 -6.39 -2.97 8.78
C LEU A 97 -7.31 -3.68 7.78
N LEU A 98 -6.78 -4.64 7.02
CA LEU A 98 -7.57 -5.40 6.07
C LEU A 98 -8.64 -6.24 6.78
N ALA A 99 -8.30 -6.85 7.91
CA ALA A 99 -9.25 -7.60 8.71
C ALA A 99 -10.37 -6.68 9.25
N TRP A 100 -10.00 -5.49 9.72
CA TRP A 100 -10.99 -4.50 10.15
C TRP A 100 -11.93 -4.12 9.00
N ALA A 101 -11.37 -3.87 7.82
CA ALA A 101 -12.18 -3.51 6.65
C ALA A 101 -13.16 -4.62 6.30
N ALA A 102 -12.70 -5.87 6.27
CA ALA A 102 -13.56 -7.02 5.95
C ALA A 102 -14.67 -7.18 6.98
N GLN A 103 -14.35 -7.07 8.27
CA GLN A 103 -15.34 -7.23 9.35
C GLN A 103 -16.33 -6.07 9.40
N SER A 104 -15.88 -4.87 9.03
CA SER A 104 -16.68 -3.66 9.13
C SER A 104 -17.52 -3.38 7.87
N MET A 105 -17.22 -4.06 6.77
CA MET A 105 -17.85 -3.79 5.48
C MET A 105 -19.39 -3.77 5.53
N PRO A 106 -20.07 -4.73 6.19
CA PRO A 106 -21.53 -4.68 6.26
C PRO A 106 -22.07 -3.42 6.96
N ALA A 107 -21.43 -2.98 8.04
CA ALA A 107 -21.83 -1.76 8.74
C ALA A 107 -21.58 -0.52 7.88
N ILE A 108 -20.47 -0.50 7.17
CA ILE A 108 -20.12 0.61 6.27
C ILE A 108 -21.11 0.68 5.10
N GLU A 109 -21.48 -0.45 4.53
CA GLU A 109 -22.45 -0.49 3.43
C GLU A 109 -23.80 0.02 3.89
N ARG A 110 -24.24 -0.34 5.10
CA ARG A 110 -25.49 0.17 5.67
C ARG A 110 -25.44 1.68 5.88
N ALA A 111 -24.31 2.19 6.38
CA ALA A 111 -24.12 3.62 6.58
C ALA A 111 -24.14 4.38 5.26
N ARG A 112 -23.48 3.85 4.23
CA ARG A 112 -23.49 4.44 2.89
C ARG A 112 -24.90 4.47 2.29
N ALA A 113 -25.63 3.37 2.41
CA ALA A 113 -27.00 3.29 1.90
C ALA A 113 -27.92 4.29 2.61
N ALA A 114 -27.78 4.43 3.93
CA ALA A 114 -28.57 5.38 4.69
C ALA A 114 -28.25 6.83 4.30
N PHE A 115 -26.96 7.14 4.10
CA PHE A 115 -26.53 8.47 3.67
C PHE A 115 -27.07 8.79 2.27
N ASP A 116 -26.89 7.88 1.33
CA ASP A 116 -27.33 8.07 -0.06
C ASP A 116 -28.85 8.25 -0.13
N GLY A 117 -29.61 7.51 0.68
CA GLY A 117 -31.05 7.67 0.78
C GLY A 117 -31.45 9.06 1.31
N ARG A 118 -30.71 9.60 2.28
CA ARG A 118 -30.95 10.94 2.79
C ARG A 118 -30.64 12.02 1.74
N GLU A 119 -29.57 11.83 0.97
CA GLU A 119 -29.22 12.76 -0.10
C GLU A 119 -30.29 12.78 -1.18
N GLU A 120 -30.82 11.62 -1.57
CA GLU A 120 -31.89 11.52 -2.53
C GLU A 120 -33.19 12.21 -2.03
N ALA A 121 -33.45 12.09 -0.72
CA ALA A 121 -34.64 12.70 -0.12
C ALA A 121 -34.58 14.22 -0.12
N HIS A 122 -33.38 14.81 -0.18
CA HIS A 122 -33.19 16.26 -0.21
C HIS A 122 -33.17 16.86 -1.61
N LEU A 123 -33.19 16.01 -2.61
CA LEU A 123 -33.31 16.46 -4.00
C LEU A 123 -34.78 16.72 -4.36
#